data_6e02ea5b8029c73d29dc06197c0560cd
#
_entry.id   6e02ea5b8029c73d29dc06197c0560cd
#
_cell.length_a   1.000
_cell.length_b   1.000
_cell.length_c   1.000
_cell.angle_alpha   90.00
_cell.angle_beta   90.00
_cell.angle_gamma   90.00
#
_symmetry.space_group_name_H-M   'P 1'
#
loop_
_entity.id
_entity.type
_entity.pdbx_description
1 polymer ?
#
loop_
_entity_poly.entity_id
_entity_poly.type
_entity_poly.pdbx_seq_one_letter_code
_entity_poly.pdbx_strand_id
1 'polypeptide(L)'
;MYRLAILLLAAAAFGQTTYQIDSSNSGAQFAVRHLMISTVRGSLGKITGTIQYDPESLDKSSVKATVDVKGLDTREPKRDAHLRSAEFLDAEQYPSITFESTKFWKEGNALKVSGNLTIRGTTKPVTLTAEVSQPVKNQRDGGTKIGAQITTKINRQDYGVAYSKVAEGGGAIAGNEVSITIDLEATAK
;
A
#
# COMPACT_ATOMS: atom_id res chain seq x y z
N MET A 1 16.25 7.42 61.28
CA MET A 1 15.73 6.34 60.39
C MET A 1 15.13 7.01 59.15
N TYR A 2 15.90 7.11 58.08
CA TYR A 2 15.44 7.68 56.81
C TYR A 2 14.87 6.54 55.95
N ARG A 3 13.56 6.60 55.65
CA ARG A 3 12.92 5.68 54.70
C ARG A 3 13.17 6.18 53.26
N LEU A 4 13.99 5.46 52.55
CA LEU A 4 14.23 5.68 51.13
C LEU A 4 13.01 5.18 50.35
N ALA A 5 12.19 6.09 49.81
CA ALA A 5 11.09 5.73 48.93
C ALA A 5 11.67 5.51 47.50
N ILE A 6 11.71 4.26 47.09
CA ILE A 6 12.05 3.89 45.70
C ILE A 6 10.81 4.15 44.85
N LEU A 7 10.84 5.21 44.05
CA LEU A 7 9.87 5.41 42.96
C LEU A 7 10.18 4.40 41.88
N LEU A 8 9.38 3.36 41.75
CA LEU A 8 9.36 2.53 40.55
C LEU A 8 8.70 3.35 39.41
N LEU A 9 9.50 3.90 38.51
CA LEU A 9 9.01 4.34 37.21
C LEU A 9 8.60 3.08 36.42
N ALA A 10 7.30 2.87 36.30
CA ALA A 10 6.75 1.90 35.35
C ALA A 10 7.03 2.46 33.94
N ALA A 11 8.07 1.97 33.28
CA ALA A 11 8.24 2.17 31.85
C ALA A 11 7.04 1.54 31.17
N ALA A 12 6.19 2.35 30.56
CA ALA A 12 5.15 1.87 29.65
C ALA A 12 5.87 1.14 28.51
N ALA A 13 5.83 -0.18 28.52
CA ALA A 13 6.29 -0.98 27.39
C ALA A 13 5.34 -0.66 26.22
N PHE A 14 5.77 0.22 25.32
CA PHE A 14 5.15 0.35 24.01
C PHE A 14 5.46 -0.95 23.25
N GLY A 15 4.63 -1.97 23.49
CA GLY A 15 4.71 -3.23 22.78
C GLY A 15 4.17 -3.07 21.36
N GLN A 16 4.51 -4.03 20.52
CA GLN A 16 3.96 -4.19 19.18
C GLN A 16 2.43 -4.02 19.19
N THR A 17 1.91 -3.05 18.44
CA THR A 17 0.47 -2.81 18.32
C THR A 17 -0.03 -3.38 17.00
N THR A 18 -1.12 -4.13 17.05
CA THR A 18 -1.81 -4.64 15.87
C THR A 18 -2.90 -3.68 15.44
N TYR A 19 -2.85 -3.26 14.19
CA TYR A 19 -3.84 -2.38 13.57
C TYR A 19 -4.56 -3.12 12.45
N GLN A 20 -5.86 -2.86 12.33
CA GLN A 20 -6.68 -3.29 11.19
C GLN A 20 -6.84 -2.14 10.22
N ILE A 21 -6.57 -2.36 8.93
CA ILE A 21 -6.76 -1.35 7.89
C ILE A 21 -8.24 -0.97 7.81
N ASP A 22 -8.53 0.33 7.87
CA ASP A 22 -9.85 0.90 7.66
C ASP A 22 -10.08 1.13 6.17
N SER A 23 -10.78 0.21 5.52
CA SER A 23 -11.03 0.26 4.08
C SER A 23 -11.92 1.43 3.64
N SER A 24 -12.61 2.09 4.58
CA SER A 24 -13.47 3.24 4.28
C SER A 24 -12.67 4.54 4.19
N ASN A 25 -11.53 4.60 4.90
CA ASN A 25 -10.64 5.75 4.95
C ASN A 25 -9.27 5.46 4.32
N SER A 26 -9.17 4.39 3.51
CA SER A 26 -7.95 4.03 2.80
C SER A 26 -8.20 3.90 1.31
N GLY A 27 -7.22 4.28 0.49
CA GLY A 27 -7.32 4.20 -0.95
C GLY A 27 -5.99 3.98 -1.62
N ALA A 28 -5.96 3.16 -2.68
CA ALA A 28 -4.81 2.98 -3.55
C ALA A 28 -5.07 3.64 -4.90
N GLN A 29 -4.16 4.48 -5.33
CA GLN A 29 -4.19 5.18 -6.61
C GLN A 29 -3.00 4.76 -7.46
N PHE A 30 -3.19 4.77 -8.78
CA PHE A 30 -2.11 4.55 -9.73
C PHE A 30 -2.07 5.63 -10.80
N ALA A 31 -0.89 5.82 -11.39
CA ALA A 31 -0.68 6.74 -12.50
C ALA A 31 0.23 6.09 -13.55
N VAL A 32 -0.17 6.16 -14.83
CA VAL A 32 0.57 5.59 -15.96
C VAL A 32 0.62 6.60 -17.10
N ARG A 33 1.77 6.73 -17.76
CA ARG A 33 1.89 7.55 -18.98
C ARG A 33 1.08 6.93 -20.12
N HIS A 34 0.31 7.76 -20.82
CA HIS A 34 -0.48 7.37 -21.99
C HIS A 34 0.05 8.13 -23.21
N LEU A 35 0.38 7.41 -24.29
CA LEU A 35 1.00 7.93 -25.50
C LEU A 35 2.25 8.80 -25.25
N MET A 36 2.84 8.70 -24.06
CA MET A 36 3.94 9.53 -23.56
C MET A 36 3.62 11.03 -23.43
N ILE A 37 2.38 11.46 -23.70
CA ILE A 37 1.94 12.86 -23.69
C ILE A 37 1.05 13.21 -22.49
N SER A 38 0.28 12.26 -21.96
CA SER A 38 -0.63 12.47 -20.83
C SER A 38 -0.42 11.43 -19.73
N THR A 39 -1.10 11.58 -18.63
CA THR A 39 -1.10 10.61 -17.53
C THR A 39 -2.52 10.18 -17.21
N VAL A 40 -2.78 8.88 -17.38
CA VAL A 40 -4.00 8.26 -16.87
C VAL A 40 -3.80 7.98 -15.40
N ARG A 41 -4.78 8.38 -14.59
CA ARG A 41 -4.87 8.08 -13.17
C ARG A 41 -6.12 7.27 -12.89
N GLY A 42 -6.04 6.40 -11.91
CA GLY A 42 -7.18 5.62 -11.45
C GLY A 42 -7.00 5.19 -10.00
N SER A 43 -8.08 4.72 -9.41
CA SER A 43 -8.09 4.07 -8.11
C SER A 43 -8.26 2.55 -8.28
N LEU A 44 -7.75 1.80 -7.32
CA LEU A 44 -8.08 0.40 -7.14
C LEU A 44 -9.26 0.28 -6.14
N GLY A 45 -9.80 -0.91 -5.97
CA GLY A 45 -10.87 -1.15 -5.02
C GLY A 45 -10.41 -1.11 -3.56
N LYS A 46 -11.21 -1.71 -2.68
CA LYS A 46 -10.98 -1.67 -1.23
C LYS A 46 -9.64 -2.27 -0.86
N ILE A 47 -8.98 -1.63 0.11
CA ILE A 47 -7.79 -2.15 0.78
C ILE A 47 -8.22 -2.77 2.10
N THR A 48 -7.76 -3.99 2.36
CA THR A 48 -7.95 -4.69 3.64
C THR A 48 -6.63 -5.25 4.12
N GLY A 49 -6.50 -5.53 5.40
CA GLY A 49 -5.27 -6.14 5.92
C GLY A 49 -4.98 -5.79 7.36
N THR A 50 -3.83 -6.25 7.81
CA THR A 50 -3.36 -6.09 9.19
C THR A 50 -1.95 -5.53 9.18
N ILE A 51 -1.68 -4.62 10.09
CA ILE A 51 -0.37 -4.03 10.32
C ILE A 51 0.00 -4.32 11.77
N GLN A 52 1.15 -4.95 11.97
CA GLN A 52 1.82 -4.97 13.26
C GLN A 52 2.90 -3.90 13.21
N TYR A 53 2.85 -2.93 14.09
CA TYR A 53 3.80 -1.82 14.06
C TYR A 53 4.38 -1.55 15.43
N ASP A 54 5.71 -1.57 15.48
CA ASP A 54 6.51 -1.21 16.63
C ASP A 54 7.55 -0.18 16.18
N PRO A 55 7.36 1.12 16.49
CA PRO A 55 8.28 2.18 16.06
C PRO A 55 9.65 2.10 16.71
N GLU A 56 9.76 1.42 17.87
CA GLU A 56 11.00 1.21 18.62
C GLU A 56 11.75 -0.06 18.19
N SER A 57 11.04 -1.03 17.59
CA SER A 57 11.58 -2.32 17.15
C SER A 57 11.02 -2.69 15.79
N LEU A 58 11.54 -2.04 14.72
CA LEU A 58 11.03 -2.21 13.35
C LEU A 58 11.14 -3.64 12.83
N ASP A 59 12.06 -4.43 13.35
CA ASP A 59 12.22 -5.86 13.05
C ASP A 59 11.02 -6.72 13.49
N LYS A 60 10.21 -6.21 14.43
CA LYS A 60 8.96 -6.83 14.87
C LYS A 60 7.75 -6.38 14.06
N SER A 61 7.92 -5.39 13.19
CA SER A 61 6.82 -4.87 12.37
C SER A 61 6.53 -5.78 11.19
N SER A 62 5.25 -5.87 10.83
CA SER A 62 4.80 -6.62 9.65
C SER A 62 3.53 -6.02 9.06
N VAL A 63 3.35 -6.20 7.74
CA VAL A 63 2.14 -5.81 7.01
C VAL A 63 1.71 -6.95 6.12
N LYS A 64 0.42 -7.27 6.16
CA LYS A 64 -0.28 -8.08 5.15
C LYS A 64 -1.46 -7.28 4.66
N ALA A 65 -1.48 -6.98 3.37
CA ALA A 65 -2.53 -6.19 2.74
C ALA A 65 -3.04 -6.83 1.46
N THR A 66 -4.32 -6.64 1.20
CA THR A 66 -5.00 -7.09 -0.01
C THR A 66 -5.79 -5.93 -0.59
N VAL A 67 -5.66 -5.71 -1.90
CA VAL A 67 -6.38 -4.70 -2.66
C VAL A 67 -7.29 -5.38 -3.67
N ASP A 68 -8.57 -5.03 -3.68
CA ASP A 68 -9.53 -5.54 -4.66
C ASP A 68 -9.27 -4.92 -6.04
N VAL A 69 -9.15 -5.76 -7.08
CA VAL A 69 -8.95 -5.32 -8.47
C VAL A 69 -10.28 -4.98 -9.16
N LYS A 70 -11.39 -5.60 -8.73
CA LYS A 70 -12.70 -5.41 -9.36
C LYS A 70 -13.24 -3.99 -9.20
N GLY A 71 -12.85 -3.33 -8.10
CA GLY A 71 -13.19 -1.94 -7.84
C GLY A 71 -12.34 -0.89 -8.57
N LEU A 72 -11.53 -1.29 -9.56
CA LEU A 72 -10.73 -0.38 -10.38
C LEU A 72 -11.62 0.63 -11.11
N ASP A 73 -11.28 1.93 -11.00
CA ASP A 73 -11.98 3.05 -11.61
C ASP A 73 -10.99 4.11 -12.13
N THR A 74 -11.09 4.43 -13.42
CA THR A 74 -10.34 5.52 -14.07
C THR A 74 -11.28 6.61 -14.59
N ARG A 75 -12.56 6.59 -14.21
CA ARG A 75 -13.65 7.46 -14.70
C ARG A 75 -13.94 7.30 -16.20
N GLU A 76 -13.61 6.15 -16.79
CA GLU A 76 -13.92 5.79 -18.17
C GLU A 76 -14.29 4.30 -18.22
N PRO A 77 -15.59 3.95 -18.26
CA PRO A 77 -16.07 2.58 -18.12
C PRO A 77 -15.49 1.59 -19.13
N LYS A 78 -15.26 2.01 -20.38
CA LYS A 78 -14.66 1.15 -21.41
C LYS A 78 -13.20 0.81 -21.07
N ARG A 79 -12.45 1.80 -20.62
CA ARG A 79 -11.07 1.59 -20.16
C ARG A 79 -11.03 0.70 -18.92
N ASP A 80 -11.90 0.92 -17.98
CA ASP A 80 -11.97 0.12 -16.74
C ASP A 80 -12.27 -1.34 -17.05
N ALA A 81 -13.22 -1.60 -17.95
CA ALA A 81 -13.51 -2.95 -18.41
C ALA A 81 -12.27 -3.59 -19.09
N HIS A 82 -11.55 -2.85 -19.93
CA HIS A 82 -10.32 -3.32 -20.57
C HIS A 82 -9.19 -3.57 -19.58
N LEU A 83 -9.00 -2.67 -18.61
CA LEU A 83 -7.97 -2.86 -17.55
C LEU A 83 -8.25 -4.08 -16.67
N ARG A 84 -9.53 -4.44 -16.48
CA ARG A 84 -9.92 -5.66 -15.74
C ARG A 84 -9.84 -6.94 -16.57
N SER A 85 -9.77 -6.84 -17.91
CA SER A 85 -9.75 -8.01 -18.81
C SER A 85 -8.43 -8.79 -18.75
N ALA A 86 -8.42 -9.97 -19.37
CA ALA A 86 -7.24 -10.85 -19.51
C ALA A 86 -6.05 -10.19 -20.24
N GLU A 87 -6.28 -9.14 -21.04
CA GLU A 87 -5.21 -8.37 -21.68
C GLU A 87 -4.38 -7.54 -20.68
N PHE A 88 -4.95 -7.23 -19.51
CA PHE A 88 -4.29 -6.45 -18.45
C PHE A 88 -4.24 -7.20 -17.11
N LEU A 89 -5.13 -6.88 -16.18
CA LEU A 89 -5.07 -7.39 -14.81
C LEU A 89 -5.73 -8.76 -14.64
N ASP A 90 -6.57 -9.17 -15.58
CA ASP A 90 -7.30 -10.44 -15.52
C ASP A 90 -8.04 -10.63 -14.19
N ALA A 91 -8.88 -9.66 -13.86
CA ALA A 91 -9.54 -9.55 -12.55
C ALA A 91 -10.51 -10.70 -12.24
N GLU A 92 -10.91 -11.50 -13.22
CA GLU A 92 -11.70 -12.70 -12.99
C GLU A 92 -10.85 -13.82 -12.40
N GLN A 93 -9.66 -14.05 -12.96
CA GLN A 93 -8.71 -15.05 -12.48
C GLN A 93 -7.91 -14.54 -11.27
N TYR A 94 -7.57 -13.25 -11.25
CA TYR A 94 -6.75 -12.61 -10.21
C TYR A 94 -7.47 -11.42 -9.59
N PRO A 95 -8.50 -11.65 -8.75
CA PRO A 95 -9.35 -10.58 -8.22
C PRO A 95 -8.65 -9.67 -7.22
N SER A 96 -7.44 -10.01 -6.80
CA SER A 96 -6.71 -9.29 -5.74
C SER A 96 -5.25 -9.04 -6.09
N ILE A 97 -4.74 -7.90 -5.63
CA ILE A 97 -3.33 -7.61 -5.48
C ILE A 97 -2.98 -7.81 -4.01
N THR A 98 -1.88 -8.48 -3.69
CA THR A 98 -1.47 -8.72 -2.30
C THR A 98 -0.06 -8.22 -2.05
N PHE A 99 0.17 -7.75 -0.82
CA PHE A 99 1.49 -7.36 -0.33
C PHE A 99 1.75 -8.00 1.02
N GLU A 100 2.93 -8.59 1.19
CA GLU A 100 3.42 -9.12 2.45
C GLU A 100 4.84 -8.60 2.70
N SER A 101 5.02 -7.86 3.80
CA SER A 101 6.30 -7.25 4.14
C SER A 101 7.33 -8.28 4.56
N THR A 102 8.61 -7.99 4.29
CA THR A 102 9.75 -8.83 4.70
C THR A 102 10.74 -8.07 5.57
N LYS A 103 10.81 -6.73 5.45
CA LYS A 103 11.77 -5.91 6.20
C LYS A 103 11.31 -4.48 6.32
N PHE A 104 11.60 -3.87 7.47
CA PHE A 104 11.40 -2.45 7.75
C PHE A 104 12.72 -1.80 8.13
N TRP A 105 12.96 -0.56 7.67
CA TRP A 105 14.09 0.26 8.11
C TRP A 105 13.80 1.75 7.90
N LYS A 106 14.53 2.61 8.60
CA LYS A 106 14.47 4.07 8.40
C LYS A 106 15.54 4.50 7.39
N GLU A 107 15.18 5.39 6.50
CA GLU A 107 16.09 6.09 5.59
C GLU A 107 15.77 7.59 5.69
N GLY A 108 16.59 8.33 6.43
CA GLY A 108 16.24 9.69 6.83
C GLY A 108 14.95 9.71 7.65
N ASN A 109 13.99 10.53 7.22
CA ASN A 109 12.68 10.63 7.88
C ASN A 109 11.64 9.62 7.32
N ALA A 110 11.97 8.91 6.24
CA ALA A 110 11.05 7.97 5.63
C ALA A 110 11.21 6.57 6.21
N LEU A 111 10.10 5.87 6.37
CA LEU A 111 10.07 4.45 6.65
C LEU A 111 10.09 3.69 5.32
N LYS A 112 11.06 2.79 5.17
CA LYS A 112 11.14 1.88 4.03
C LYS A 112 10.63 0.51 4.42
N VAL A 113 9.82 -0.07 3.56
CA VAL A 113 9.23 -1.40 3.76
C VAL A 113 9.47 -2.24 2.51
N SER A 114 10.35 -3.24 2.60
CA SER A 114 10.45 -4.27 1.57
C SER A 114 9.41 -5.33 1.79
N GLY A 115 8.94 -5.92 0.69
CA GLY A 115 7.98 -7.01 0.74
C GLY A 115 7.73 -7.64 -0.62
N ASN A 116 6.93 -8.66 -0.62
CA ASN A 116 6.50 -9.40 -1.78
C ASN A 116 5.16 -8.82 -2.28
N LEU A 117 5.17 -8.24 -3.46
CA LEU A 117 3.97 -7.73 -4.14
C LEU A 117 3.55 -8.75 -5.19
N THR A 118 2.30 -9.19 -5.13
CA THR A 118 1.71 -10.11 -6.10
C THR A 118 0.65 -9.38 -6.91
N ILE A 119 0.83 -9.34 -8.24
CA ILE A 119 -0.13 -8.81 -9.20
C ILE A 119 -0.31 -9.86 -10.29
N ARG A 120 -1.55 -10.14 -10.67
CA ARG A 120 -1.86 -11.10 -11.73
C ARG A 120 -1.13 -12.44 -11.54
N GLY A 121 -1.12 -12.96 -10.32
CA GLY A 121 -0.47 -14.22 -9.95
C GLY A 121 1.07 -14.21 -9.94
N THR A 122 1.71 -13.11 -10.34
CA THR A 122 3.17 -12.98 -10.34
C THR A 122 3.63 -12.20 -9.11
N THR A 123 4.57 -12.76 -8.37
CA THR A 123 5.14 -12.16 -7.15
C THR A 123 6.53 -11.61 -7.42
N LYS A 124 6.78 -10.37 -7.03
CA LYS A 124 8.09 -9.71 -7.10
C LYS A 124 8.41 -8.96 -5.81
N PRO A 125 9.67 -8.87 -5.42
CA PRO A 125 10.08 -8.00 -4.34
C PRO A 125 9.94 -6.54 -4.74
N VAL A 126 9.40 -5.71 -3.84
CA VAL A 126 9.32 -4.26 -4.00
C VAL A 126 9.72 -3.56 -2.72
N THR A 127 10.12 -2.30 -2.84
CA THR A 127 10.34 -1.42 -1.68
C THR A 127 9.32 -0.29 -1.73
N LEU A 128 8.58 -0.15 -0.65
CA LEU A 128 7.64 0.95 -0.42
C LEU A 128 8.35 2.03 0.40
N THR A 129 8.00 3.29 0.13
CA THR A 129 8.38 4.44 0.97
C THR A 129 7.13 4.89 1.69
N ALA A 130 7.16 4.94 3.01
CA ALA A 130 6.03 5.32 3.84
C ALA A 130 6.37 6.51 4.74
N GLU A 131 5.43 7.45 4.83
CA GLU A 131 5.39 8.50 5.85
C GLU A 131 4.26 8.11 6.81
N VAL A 132 4.61 7.79 8.05
CA VAL A 132 3.67 7.29 9.06
C VAL A 132 3.38 8.39 10.06
N SER A 133 2.10 8.65 10.35
CA SER A 133 1.69 9.62 11.36
C SER A 133 1.97 9.12 12.78
N GLN A 134 2.01 10.05 13.73
CA GLN A 134 1.91 9.68 15.14
C GLN A 134 0.53 9.05 15.40
N PRO A 135 0.44 8.09 16.33
CA PRO A 135 -0.85 7.54 16.76
C PRO A 135 -1.78 8.62 17.30
N VAL A 136 -3.03 8.61 16.88
CA VAL A 136 -4.07 9.56 17.30
C VAL A 136 -5.19 8.79 17.99
N LYS A 137 -5.60 9.26 19.17
CA LYS A 137 -6.78 8.70 19.83
C LYS A 137 -8.05 9.33 19.23
N ASN A 138 -8.90 8.50 18.65
CA ASN A 138 -10.18 8.95 18.12
C ASN A 138 -11.15 9.18 19.29
N GLN A 139 -11.60 10.42 19.47
CA GLN A 139 -12.50 10.78 20.56
C GLN A 139 -13.91 10.20 20.40
N ARG A 140 -14.29 9.79 19.18
CA ARG A 140 -15.64 9.31 18.87
C ARG A 140 -15.86 7.86 19.30
N ASP A 141 -14.85 7.00 19.13
CA ASP A 141 -14.91 5.56 19.39
C ASP A 141 -13.89 5.08 20.41
N GLY A 142 -13.00 5.98 20.85
CA GLY A 142 -11.92 5.69 21.80
C GLY A 142 -10.76 4.88 21.23
N GLY A 143 -10.81 4.49 19.96
CA GLY A 143 -9.78 3.72 19.28
C GLY A 143 -8.53 4.54 19.00
N THR A 144 -7.38 3.90 18.99
CA THR A 144 -6.12 4.50 18.53
C THR A 144 -5.97 4.24 17.03
N LYS A 145 -5.71 5.29 16.27
CA LYS A 145 -5.53 5.22 14.82
C LYS A 145 -4.14 5.66 14.41
N ILE A 146 -3.64 5.09 13.31
CA ILE A 146 -2.45 5.56 12.59
C ILE A 146 -2.82 5.83 11.13
N GLY A 147 -2.15 6.80 10.53
CA GLY A 147 -2.21 7.07 9.10
C GLY A 147 -0.86 6.83 8.44
N ALA A 148 -0.86 6.49 7.16
CA ALA A 148 0.35 6.43 6.37
C ALA A 148 0.09 6.87 4.93
N GLN A 149 0.99 7.69 4.38
CA GLN A 149 1.09 7.88 2.94
C GLN A 149 2.22 7.02 2.40
N ILE A 150 1.91 6.18 1.41
CA ILE A 150 2.83 5.17 0.89
C ILE A 150 2.99 5.38 -0.61
N THR A 151 4.24 5.35 -1.08
CA THR A 151 4.55 5.49 -2.50
C THR A 151 5.49 4.39 -2.98
N THR A 152 5.32 3.98 -4.24
CA THR A 152 6.27 3.13 -4.95
C THR A 152 6.11 3.27 -6.46
N LYS A 153 7.06 2.72 -7.21
CA LYS A 153 6.98 2.57 -8.66
C LYS A 153 7.30 1.12 -9.02
N ILE A 154 6.56 0.60 -9.96
CA ILE A 154 6.77 -0.76 -10.49
C ILE A 154 6.79 -0.73 -12.02
N ASN A 155 7.42 -1.73 -12.63
CA ASN A 155 7.23 -2.03 -14.03
C ASN A 155 6.10 -3.07 -14.17
N ARG A 156 5.00 -2.71 -14.81
CA ARG A 156 3.83 -3.60 -14.99
C ARG A 156 4.15 -4.88 -15.76
N GLN A 157 5.12 -4.83 -16.66
CA GLN A 157 5.52 -5.99 -17.46
C GLN A 157 6.17 -7.09 -16.60
N ASP A 158 6.82 -6.72 -15.50
CA ASP A 158 7.41 -7.69 -14.54
C ASP A 158 6.35 -8.58 -13.89
N TYR A 159 5.08 -8.17 -13.94
CA TYR A 159 3.91 -8.89 -13.43
C TYR A 159 3.04 -9.51 -14.52
N GLY A 160 3.56 -9.62 -15.76
CA GLY A 160 2.82 -10.20 -16.87
C GLY A 160 1.68 -9.33 -17.41
N VAL A 161 1.59 -8.05 -17.02
CA VAL A 161 0.70 -7.06 -17.61
C VAL A 161 1.39 -6.51 -18.87
N ALA A 162 1.42 -7.34 -19.92
CA ALA A 162 2.30 -7.17 -21.08
C ALA A 162 1.67 -6.44 -22.27
N TYR A 163 0.44 -5.88 -22.13
CA TYR A 163 -0.20 -5.13 -23.19
C TYR A 163 0.74 -4.04 -23.77
N SER A 164 1.09 -4.17 -25.06
CA SER A 164 2.17 -3.38 -25.68
C SER A 164 1.80 -2.82 -27.05
N LYS A 165 0.51 -2.51 -27.29
CA LYS A 165 0.13 -1.87 -28.55
C LYS A 165 0.85 -0.53 -28.73
N VAL A 166 1.26 -0.27 -29.95
CA VAL A 166 1.96 0.94 -30.38
C VAL A 166 0.97 1.82 -31.13
N ALA A 167 1.02 3.12 -30.91
CA ALA A 167 0.21 4.08 -31.67
C ALA A 167 0.74 4.26 -33.11
N GLU A 168 -0.11 4.72 -34.01
CA GLU A 168 0.34 5.25 -35.29
C GLU A 168 1.37 6.36 -35.03
N GLY A 169 2.60 6.16 -35.50
CA GLY A 169 3.73 7.07 -35.20
C GLY A 169 4.74 6.55 -34.18
N GLY A 170 4.57 5.34 -33.61
CA GLY A 170 5.65 4.58 -32.95
C GLY A 170 5.77 4.71 -31.44
N GLY A 171 4.86 5.38 -30.73
CA GLY A 171 4.89 5.49 -29.26
C GLY A 171 4.09 4.39 -28.55
N ALA A 172 4.53 3.91 -27.39
CA ALA A 172 3.74 3.00 -26.56
C ALA A 172 2.44 3.66 -26.09
N ILE A 173 1.30 2.97 -26.28
CA ILE A 173 -0.01 3.47 -25.80
C ILE A 173 -0.04 3.58 -24.29
N ALA A 174 0.52 2.60 -23.58
CA ALA A 174 0.63 2.60 -22.12
C ALA A 174 2.10 2.46 -21.69
N GLY A 175 2.57 3.36 -20.84
CA GLY A 175 3.89 3.29 -20.24
C GLY A 175 4.08 2.02 -19.39
N ASN A 176 5.32 1.60 -19.21
CA ASN A 176 5.63 0.41 -18.42
C ASN A 176 5.74 0.74 -16.91
N GLU A 177 6.22 1.93 -16.58
CA GLU A 177 6.27 2.40 -15.19
C GLU A 177 4.87 2.78 -14.71
N VAL A 178 4.49 2.23 -13.58
CA VAL A 178 3.27 2.54 -12.83
C VAL A 178 3.68 3.16 -11.51
N SER A 179 3.33 4.43 -11.29
CA SER A 179 3.46 5.08 -9.98
C SER A 179 2.25 4.70 -9.14
N ILE A 180 2.48 4.31 -7.89
CA ILE A 180 1.44 3.90 -6.93
C ILE A 180 1.52 4.83 -5.72
N THR A 181 0.38 5.35 -5.29
CA THR A 181 0.21 6.12 -4.05
C THR A 181 -0.92 5.49 -3.25
N ILE A 182 -0.68 5.26 -1.96
CA ILE A 182 -1.67 4.70 -1.05
C ILE A 182 -1.78 5.66 0.14
N ASP A 183 -3.00 6.14 0.39
CA ASP A 183 -3.36 6.80 1.63
C ASP A 183 -4.06 5.76 2.50
N LEU A 184 -3.54 5.54 3.70
CA LEU A 184 -3.96 4.45 4.57
C LEU A 184 -4.29 4.98 5.96
N GLU A 185 -5.42 4.54 6.49
CA GLU A 185 -5.80 4.66 7.89
C GLU A 185 -5.96 3.26 8.50
N ALA A 186 -5.48 3.07 9.72
CA ALA A 186 -5.65 1.80 10.43
C ALA A 186 -5.94 2.04 11.91
N THR A 187 -6.79 1.18 12.48
CA THR A 187 -7.26 1.27 13.87
C THR A 187 -6.67 0.13 14.69
N ALA A 188 -6.14 0.44 15.87
CA ALA A 188 -5.65 -0.54 16.83
C ALA A 188 -6.80 -1.47 17.28
N LYS A 189 -6.45 -2.76 17.38
CA LYS A 189 -7.34 -3.80 17.95
C LYS A 189 -7.17 -3.90 19.45
#